data_1c70077db07398261a22a0e41b5a4e39
#
_entry.id   1c70077db07398261a22a0e41b5a4e39
#
_cell.length_a   1.000
_cell.length_b   1.000
_cell.length_c   1.000
_cell.angle_alpha   90.00
_cell.angle_beta   90.00
_cell.angle_gamma   90.00
#
_symmetry.space_group_name_H-M   'P 1'
#
loop_
_entity.id
_entity.type
_entity.pdbx_description
1 polymer ?
#
loop_
_entity_poly.entity_id
_entity_poly.type
_entity_poly.pdbx_seq_one_letter_code
_entity_poly.pdbx_strand_id
1 'polypeptide(L)'
;MKDTIWMMGVYGTTVGAGTLFLPVEVGTRGPLVLFMMLLLGLPLSLIPHVLICRIFMRDHQADNAELPLFGKFFGPKGRQGIKIFFCVAHFPVTLVYVVSLVNALDNYVTAHLHFAALNRAVLAFIAVSLLYLVLSKGRDRVVSTMSTLAIPFALSLLLIAMMQIPSWHLSNLTQALRETTGAPAGESLKALWLALPLITFSFCSAPMMSPLSSWYQEKGKGGEQKAVRVIRLAYCAIFFSIIFFVLSCVLSMPREVFIAARTQNLNVLSVMEGNGSAGLLFIVAPFIAMVAMTKSFLGVCLPVAETFATLIGDA
;
A
#
# COMPACT_ATOMS: atom_id res chain seq x y z
N MET A 1 -17.86 -18.13 -7.06
CA MET A 1 -18.28 -16.72 -6.80
C MET A 1 -17.76 -16.18 -5.46
N LYS A 2 -17.94 -16.85 -4.32
CA LYS A 2 -17.48 -16.35 -3.01
C LYS A 2 -15.95 -16.29 -2.87
N ASP A 3 -15.20 -17.26 -3.39
CA ASP A 3 -13.72 -17.26 -3.38
C ASP A 3 -13.15 -16.10 -4.18
N THR A 4 -13.81 -15.72 -5.30
CA THR A 4 -13.42 -14.56 -6.11
C THR A 4 -13.58 -13.25 -5.32
N ILE A 5 -14.64 -13.12 -4.51
CA ILE A 5 -14.85 -11.94 -3.66
C ILE A 5 -13.71 -11.79 -2.65
N TRP A 6 -13.31 -12.89 -2.01
CA TRP A 6 -12.20 -12.88 -1.07
C TRP A 6 -10.86 -12.60 -1.76
N MET A 7 -10.64 -13.18 -2.95
CA MET A 7 -9.46 -12.88 -3.76
C MET A 7 -9.39 -11.39 -4.10
N MET A 8 -10.50 -10.78 -4.51
CA MET A 8 -10.58 -9.35 -4.80
C MET A 8 -10.46 -8.48 -3.54
N GLY A 9 -10.92 -8.96 -2.39
CA GLY A 9 -10.71 -8.29 -1.10
C GLY A 9 -9.24 -8.21 -0.73
N VAL A 10 -8.49 -9.33 -0.82
CA VAL A 10 -7.04 -9.36 -0.61
C VAL A 10 -6.32 -8.46 -1.61
N TYR A 11 -6.67 -8.58 -2.89
CA TYR A 11 -6.11 -7.74 -3.95
C TYR A 11 -6.35 -6.26 -3.69
N GLY A 12 -7.58 -5.87 -3.42
CA GLY A 12 -7.95 -4.48 -3.21
C GLY A 12 -7.36 -3.87 -1.94
N THR A 13 -7.11 -4.66 -0.90
CA THR A 13 -6.44 -4.18 0.32
C THR A 13 -4.96 -3.93 0.09
N THR A 14 -4.31 -4.77 -0.70
CA THR A 14 -2.87 -4.69 -0.98
C THR A 14 -2.54 -3.58 -1.96
N VAL A 15 -3.22 -3.55 -3.13
CA VAL A 15 -2.98 -2.53 -4.16
C VAL A 15 -3.52 -1.18 -3.67
N GLY A 16 -2.64 -0.34 -3.16
CA GLY A 16 -2.97 0.91 -2.46
C GLY A 16 -1.95 2.02 -2.68
N ALA A 17 -1.87 2.96 -1.74
CA ALA A 17 -0.96 4.10 -1.81
C ALA A 17 0.51 3.69 -1.90
N GLY A 18 0.92 2.60 -1.23
CA GLY A 18 2.27 2.06 -1.35
C GLY A 18 2.66 1.77 -2.80
N THR A 19 1.72 1.29 -3.61
CA THR A 19 1.93 1.04 -5.05
C THR A 19 2.28 2.32 -5.82
N LEU A 20 1.78 3.49 -5.41
CA LEU A 20 2.08 4.77 -6.06
C LEU A 20 3.49 5.31 -5.75
N PHE A 21 4.09 4.88 -4.64
CA PHE A 21 5.46 5.27 -4.27
C PHE A 21 6.52 4.31 -4.81
N LEU A 22 6.16 3.07 -5.10
CA LEU A 22 7.10 2.07 -5.62
C LEU A 22 7.83 2.52 -6.90
N PRO A 23 7.17 3.09 -7.93
CA PRO A 23 7.88 3.56 -9.12
C PRO A 23 8.91 4.64 -8.81
N VAL A 24 8.60 5.56 -7.87
CA VAL A 24 9.52 6.61 -7.44
C VAL A 24 10.73 6.03 -6.74
N GLU A 25 10.54 5.07 -5.85
CA GLU A 25 11.61 4.40 -5.11
C GLU A 25 12.50 3.56 -6.05
N VAL A 26 11.87 2.75 -6.91
CA VAL A 26 12.58 1.89 -7.87
C VAL A 26 13.29 2.73 -8.93
N GLY A 27 12.62 3.74 -9.49
CA GLY A 27 13.18 4.62 -10.51
C GLY A 27 14.37 5.43 -9.98
N THR A 28 14.30 5.92 -8.74
CA THR A 28 15.39 6.65 -8.09
C THR A 28 16.61 5.77 -7.82
N ARG A 29 16.38 4.54 -7.29
CA ARG A 29 17.47 3.64 -6.85
C ARG A 29 18.01 2.75 -7.94
N GLY A 30 17.30 2.65 -9.06
CA GLY A 30 17.76 1.99 -10.27
C GLY A 30 17.38 0.49 -10.38
N PRO A 31 17.85 -0.16 -11.45
CA PRO A 31 17.43 -1.50 -11.86
C PRO A 31 17.73 -2.60 -10.85
N LEU A 32 18.75 -2.43 -9.98
CA LEU A 32 19.08 -3.42 -8.96
C LEU A 32 17.93 -3.58 -7.95
N VAL A 33 17.27 -2.47 -7.56
CA VAL A 33 16.09 -2.50 -6.68
C VAL A 33 14.89 -3.09 -7.41
N LEU A 34 14.72 -2.81 -8.70
CA LEU A 34 13.69 -3.45 -9.53
C LEU A 34 13.88 -4.96 -9.56
N PHE A 35 15.11 -5.43 -9.80
CA PHE A 35 15.45 -6.85 -9.79
C PHE A 35 15.16 -7.50 -8.43
N MET A 36 15.55 -6.83 -7.33
CA MET A 36 15.24 -7.30 -5.99
C MET A 36 13.72 -7.39 -5.76
N MET A 37 12.95 -6.41 -6.21
CA MET A 37 11.49 -6.43 -6.11
C MET A 37 10.87 -7.60 -6.90
N LEU A 38 11.40 -7.89 -8.10
CA LEU A 38 10.99 -9.04 -8.91
C LEU A 38 11.28 -10.37 -8.22
N LEU A 39 12.44 -10.50 -7.59
CA LEU A 39 12.88 -11.73 -6.95
C LEU A 39 12.21 -11.95 -5.58
N LEU A 40 12.13 -10.91 -4.76
CA LEU A 40 11.76 -11.01 -3.35
C LEU A 40 10.32 -10.54 -3.07
N GLY A 41 9.72 -9.72 -3.93
CA GLY A 41 8.41 -9.12 -3.68
C GLY A 41 7.31 -10.16 -3.43
N LEU A 42 7.26 -11.20 -4.27
CA LEU A 42 6.27 -12.28 -4.09
C LEU A 42 6.57 -13.16 -2.87
N PRO A 43 7.76 -13.74 -2.68
CA PRO A 43 8.02 -14.62 -1.53
C PRO A 43 7.96 -13.89 -0.18
N LEU A 44 8.51 -12.68 -0.07
CA LEU A 44 8.48 -11.89 1.17
C LEU A 44 7.05 -11.49 1.58
N SER A 45 6.13 -11.47 0.65
CA SER A 45 4.74 -11.13 0.93
C SER A 45 3.87 -12.37 1.07
N LEU A 46 3.90 -13.28 0.11
CA LEU A 46 3.05 -14.46 0.10
C LEU A 46 3.29 -15.38 1.30
N ILE A 47 4.56 -15.66 1.63
CA ILE A 47 4.90 -16.60 2.70
C ILE A 47 4.36 -16.15 4.07
N PRO A 48 4.63 -14.91 4.54
CA PRO A 48 4.09 -14.44 5.82
C PRO A 48 2.56 -14.46 5.87
N HIS A 49 1.89 -14.03 4.80
CA HIS A 49 0.42 -13.98 4.79
C HIS A 49 -0.23 -15.37 4.79
N VAL A 50 0.38 -16.34 4.10
CA VAL A 50 -0.07 -17.75 4.19
C VAL A 50 0.17 -18.31 5.60
N LEU A 51 1.31 -17.99 6.22
CA LEU A 51 1.60 -18.44 7.59
C LEU A 51 0.64 -17.82 8.60
N ILE A 52 0.41 -16.51 8.53
CA ILE A 52 -0.56 -15.79 9.38
C ILE A 52 -1.96 -16.40 9.22
N CYS A 53 -2.41 -16.60 7.99
CA CYS A 53 -3.71 -17.26 7.73
C CYS A 53 -3.80 -18.65 8.37
N ARG A 54 -2.76 -19.48 8.24
CA ARG A 54 -2.73 -20.80 8.86
C ARG A 54 -2.76 -20.75 10.38
N ILE A 55 -2.09 -19.77 10.99
CA ILE A 55 -2.11 -19.57 12.44
C ILE A 55 -3.53 -19.23 12.88
N PHE A 56 -4.20 -18.29 12.21
CA PHE A 56 -5.59 -17.95 12.51
C PHE A 56 -6.55 -19.11 12.29
N MET A 57 -6.36 -19.91 11.23
CA MET A 57 -7.19 -21.10 10.94
C MET A 57 -7.09 -22.17 12.02
N ARG A 58 -6.02 -22.23 12.79
CA ARG A 58 -5.82 -23.22 13.88
C ARG A 58 -6.30 -22.73 15.23
N ASP A 59 -6.51 -21.43 15.39
CA ASP A 59 -7.00 -20.84 16.62
C ASP A 59 -8.51 -20.60 16.56
N HIS A 60 -9.29 -21.55 17.13
CA HIS A 60 -10.75 -21.48 17.18
C HIS A 60 -11.31 -20.42 18.15
N GLN A 61 -10.46 -19.74 18.92
CA GLN A 61 -10.85 -18.71 19.88
C GLN A 61 -10.45 -17.29 19.45
N ALA A 62 -9.89 -17.14 18.27
CA ALA A 62 -9.50 -15.84 17.76
C ALA A 62 -10.75 -15.05 17.30
N ASP A 63 -11.44 -14.43 18.26
CA ASP A 63 -12.36 -13.35 17.96
C ASP A 63 -11.61 -12.26 17.20
N ASN A 64 -11.70 -12.28 15.87
CA ASN A 64 -11.42 -11.21 14.89
C ASN A 64 -10.25 -10.23 15.14
N ALA A 65 -9.33 -10.48 16.08
CA ALA A 65 -8.22 -9.61 16.40
C ALA A 65 -6.88 -10.37 16.31
N GLU A 66 -5.93 -9.84 15.56
CA GLU A 66 -4.58 -10.42 15.40
C GLU A 66 -3.81 -10.50 16.73
N LEU A 67 -4.06 -9.55 17.62
CA LEU A 67 -3.30 -9.32 18.85
C LEU A 67 -3.54 -10.31 20.00
N PRO A 68 -4.76 -10.86 20.25
CA PRO A 68 -4.96 -11.90 21.24
C PRO A 68 -4.15 -13.16 20.99
N LEU A 69 -3.93 -13.48 19.69
CA LEU A 69 -3.15 -14.65 19.29
C LEU A 69 -1.69 -14.56 19.77
N PHE A 70 -1.06 -13.40 19.67
CA PHE A 70 0.30 -13.21 20.16
C PHE A 70 0.43 -13.37 21.67
N GLY A 71 -0.64 -13.09 22.44
CA GLY A 71 -0.66 -13.32 23.88
C GLY A 71 -0.51 -14.79 24.28
N LYS A 72 -0.96 -15.74 23.44
CA LYS A 72 -0.79 -17.15 23.68
C LYS A 72 0.66 -17.61 23.57
N PHE A 73 1.44 -16.99 22.68
CA PHE A 73 2.85 -17.34 22.45
C PHE A 73 3.82 -16.59 23.35
N PHE A 74 3.55 -15.32 23.64
CA PHE A 74 4.48 -14.43 24.33
C PHE A 74 4.05 -14.03 25.75
N GLY A 75 2.92 -14.53 26.22
CA GLY A 75 2.35 -14.22 27.52
C GLY A 75 1.79 -12.77 27.62
N PRO A 76 1.26 -12.37 28.80
CA PRO A 76 0.58 -11.09 28.96
C PRO A 76 1.49 -9.87 28.71
N LYS A 77 2.73 -9.91 29.23
CA LYS A 77 3.72 -8.81 29.05
C LYS A 77 4.17 -8.71 27.59
N GLY A 78 4.41 -9.85 26.94
CA GLY A 78 4.76 -9.90 25.51
C GLY A 78 3.63 -9.37 24.62
N ARG A 79 2.37 -9.74 24.94
CA ARG A 79 1.19 -9.19 24.25
C ARG A 79 1.12 -7.67 24.32
N GLN A 80 1.34 -7.10 25.52
CA GLN A 80 1.29 -5.65 25.70
C GLN A 80 2.45 -4.96 24.97
N GLY A 81 3.66 -5.53 25.01
CA GLY A 81 4.81 -5.03 24.26
C GLY A 81 4.57 -5.02 22.74
N ILE A 82 3.95 -6.07 22.20
CA ILE A 82 3.59 -6.15 20.77
C ILE A 82 2.53 -5.12 20.40
N LYS A 83 1.51 -4.90 21.24
CA LYS A 83 0.50 -3.85 21.02
C LYS A 83 1.13 -2.46 20.92
N ILE A 84 2.03 -2.12 21.86
CA ILE A 84 2.75 -0.85 21.86
C ILE A 84 3.61 -0.71 20.61
N PHE A 85 4.39 -1.75 20.29
CA PHE A 85 5.23 -1.77 19.10
C PHE A 85 4.41 -1.58 17.82
N PHE A 86 3.26 -2.27 17.73
CA PHE A 86 2.36 -2.14 16.59
C PHE A 86 1.87 -0.69 16.42
N CYS A 87 1.40 -0.05 17.49
CA CYS A 87 0.94 1.34 17.44
C CYS A 87 2.08 2.29 17.03
N VAL A 88 3.26 2.16 17.65
CA VAL A 88 4.43 3.01 17.37
C VAL A 88 4.92 2.81 15.94
N ALA A 89 4.95 1.58 15.43
CA ALA A 89 5.40 1.29 14.07
C ALA A 89 4.44 1.82 12.99
N HIS A 90 3.13 1.78 13.24
CA HIS A 90 2.13 2.17 12.24
C HIS A 90 1.74 3.66 12.30
N PHE A 91 1.99 4.34 13.41
CA PHE A 91 1.68 5.77 13.53
C PHE A 91 2.39 6.63 12.47
N PRO A 92 3.69 6.51 12.21
CA PRO A 92 4.35 7.24 11.13
C PRO A 92 3.74 6.95 9.75
N VAL A 93 3.28 5.72 9.52
CA VAL A 93 2.65 5.31 8.26
C VAL A 93 1.32 6.04 8.05
N THR A 94 0.48 6.14 9.10
CA THR A 94 -0.76 6.90 9.03
C THR A 94 -0.50 8.39 8.76
N LEU A 95 0.54 8.94 9.39
CA LEU A 95 0.95 10.33 9.18
C LEU A 95 1.38 10.59 7.72
N VAL A 96 2.18 9.70 7.13
CA VAL A 96 2.58 9.80 5.72
C VAL A 96 1.36 9.84 4.80
N TYR A 97 0.33 9.03 5.04
CA TYR A 97 -0.87 9.05 4.21
C TYR A 97 -1.66 10.34 4.34
N VAL A 98 -1.79 10.90 5.55
CA VAL A 98 -2.45 12.20 5.75
C VAL A 98 -1.68 13.30 5.05
N VAL A 99 -0.36 13.37 5.22
CA VAL A 99 0.49 14.36 4.55
C VAL A 99 0.36 14.25 3.03
N SER A 100 0.38 13.03 2.49
CA SER A 100 0.23 12.79 1.05
C SER A 100 -1.15 13.16 0.54
N LEU A 101 -2.21 12.93 1.34
CA LEU A 101 -3.57 13.35 1.00
C LEU A 101 -3.68 14.89 0.97
N VAL A 102 -3.10 15.57 1.96
CA VAL A 102 -3.06 17.04 2.01
C VAL A 102 -2.29 17.60 0.80
N ASN A 103 -1.16 16.98 0.43
CA ASN A 103 -0.41 17.39 -0.76
C ASN A 103 -1.24 17.21 -2.05
N ALA A 104 -1.95 16.08 -2.18
CA ALA A 104 -2.82 15.84 -3.34
C ALA A 104 -3.99 16.84 -3.41
N LEU A 105 -4.60 17.21 -2.26
CA LEU A 105 -5.64 18.21 -2.18
C LEU A 105 -5.12 19.61 -2.52
N ASP A 106 -3.96 19.99 -1.99
CA ASP A 106 -3.35 21.29 -2.27
C ASP A 106 -3.01 21.44 -3.76
N ASN A 107 -2.40 20.41 -4.33
CA ASN A 107 -2.10 20.38 -5.77
C ASN A 107 -3.40 20.47 -6.62
N TYR A 108 -4.46 19.76 -6.22
CA TYR A 108 -5.74 19.82 -6.91
C TYR A 108 -6.34 21.23 -6.87
N VAL A 109 -6.33 21.87 -5.70
CA VAL A 109 -6.91 23.23 -5.52
C VAL A 109 -6.11 24.27 -6.31
N THR A 110 -4.81 24.18 -6.31
CA THR A 110 -3.92 25.19 -6.96
C THR A 110 -3.78 24.95 -8.46
N ALA A 111 -3.52 23.72 -8.90
CA ALA A 111 -3.23 23.41 -10.29
C ALA A 111 -4.49 23.21 -11.15
N HIS A 112 -5.58 22.67 -10.58
CA HIS A 112 -6.81 22.37 -11.36
C HIS A 112 -7.91 23.39 -11.14
N LEU A 113 -8.11 23.88 -9.93
CA LEU A 113 -9.15 24.86 -9.63
C LEU A 113 -8.64 26.31 -9.75
N HIS A 114 -7.33 26.51 -9.92
CA HIS A 114 -6.69 27.83 -10.01
C HIS A 114 -7.01 28.76 -8.83
N PHE A 115 -7.32 28.20 -7.65
CA PHE A 115 -7.48 28.99 -6.43
C PHE A 115 -6.10 29.27 -5.81
N ALA A 116 -6.03 30.35 -5.03
CA ALA A 116 -4.86 30.63 -4.21
C ALA A 116 -4.61 29.45 -3.23
N ALA A 117 -3.33 29.17 -2.95
CA ALA A 117 -2.94 28.11 -2.03
C ALA A 117 -3.65 28.35 -0.66
N LEU A 118 -4.40 27.35 -0.24
CA LEU A 118 -5.06 27.38 1.06
C LEU A 118 -4.04 27.15 2.19
N ASN A 119 -4.35 27.66 3.36
CA ASN A 119 -3.50 27.39 4.52
C ASN A 119 -3.43 25.86 4.74
N ARG A 120 -2.21 25.31 4.73
CA ARG A 120 -1.95 23.88 4.85
C ARG A 120 -2.54 23.26 6.13
N ALA A 121 -2.60 24.02 7.23
CA ALA A 121 -3.21 23.55 8.46
C ALA A 121 -4.75 23.39 8.32
N VAL A 122 -5.39 24.28 7.56
CA VAL A 122 -6.83 24.18 7.25
C VAL A 122 -7.13 22.96 6.41
N LEU A 123 -6.32 22.72 5.34
CA LEU A 123 -6.45 21.52 4.51
C LEU A 123 -6.25 20.23 5.32
N ALA A 124 -5.24 20.21 6.19
CA ALA A 124 -4.98 19.08 7.06
C ALA A 124 -6.15 18.83 8.04
N PHE A 125 -6.69 19.91 8.64
CA PHE A 125 -7.85 19.80 9.53
C PHE A 125 -9.07 19.24 8.80
N ILE A 126 -9.38 19.72 7.60
CA ILE A 126 -10.50 19.22 6.78
C ILE A 126 -10.29 17.75 6.44
N ALA A 127 -9.10 17.38 5.94
CA ALA A 127 -8.78 16.00 5.55
C ALA A 127 -8.91 15.04 6.74
N VAL A 128 -8.31 15.38 7.88
CA VAL A 128 -8.36 14.55 9.09
C VAL A 128 -9.79 14.45 9.63
N SER A 129 -10.55 15.55 9.63
CA SER A 129 -11.95 15.53 10.07
C SER A 129 -12.83 14.61 9.21
N LEU A 130 -12.67 14.65 7.89
CA LEU A 130 -13.40 13.76 6.98
C LEU A 130 -13.01 12.28 7.20
N LEU A 131 -11.73 11.99 7.36
CA LEU A 131 -11.24 10.64 7.66
C LEU A 131 -11.77 10.14 9.01
N TYR A 132 -11.77 11.00 10.02
CA TYR A 132 -12.32 10.70 11.34
C TYR A 132 -13.82 10.40 11.30
N LEU A 133 -14.60 11.17 10.52
CA LEU A 133 -16.03 10.90 10.33
C LEU A 133 -16.30 9.52 9.72
N VAL A 134 -15.40 9.01 8.85
CA VAL A 134 -15.51 7.66 8.32
C VAL A 134 -15.14 6.62 9.38
N LEU A 135 -14.03 6.83 10.11
CA LEU A 135 -13.58 5.95 11.17
C LEU A 135 -14.61 5.82 12.32
N SER A 136 -15.25 6.92 12.69
CA SER A 136 -16.26 6.94 13.77
C SER A 136 -17.53 6.14 13.46
N LYS A 137 -17.76 5.77 12.20
CA LYS A 137 -18.89 4.91 11.78
C LYS A 137 -18.68 3.43 12.02
N GLY A 138 -17.53 3.06 12.59
CA GLY A 138 -17.20 1.70 12.96
C GLY A 138 -16.61 0.85 11.85
N ARG A 139 -16.11 -0.33 12.25
CA ARG A 139 -15.31 -1.26 11.44
C ARG A 139 -15.98 -1.63 10.11
N ASP A 140 -17.26 -2.01 10.14
CA ASP A 140 -17.95 -2.49 8.94
C ASP A 140 -18.05 -1.43 7.85
N ARG A 141 -18.29 -0.18 8.25
CA ARG A 141 -18.35 0.95 7.31
C ARG A 141 -16.99 1.29 6.73
N VAL A 142 -15.95 1.25 7.56
CA VAL A 142 -14.56 1.47 7.11
C VAL A 142 -14.16 0.40 6.09
N VAL A 143 -14.37 -0.88 6.42
CA VAL A 143 -14.05 -2.01 5.51
C VAL A 143 -14.86 -1.93 4.22
N SER A 144 -16.16 -1.61 4.30
CA SER A 144 -17.01 -1.43 3.13
C SER A 144 -16.50 -0.29 2.23
N THR A 145 -16.15 0.86 2.82
CA THR A 145 -15.60 2.01 2.08
C THR A 145 -14.29 1.64 1.38
N MET A 146 -13.37 0.98 2.09
CA MET A 146 -12.11 0.52 1.52
C MET A 146 -12.31 -0.44 0.34
N SER A 147 -13.20 -1.42 0.51
CA SER A 147 -13.47 -2.43 -0.53
C SER A 147 -14.11 -1.81 -1.78
N THR A 148 -15.02 -0.86 -1.60
CA THR A 148 -15.64 -0.14 -2.72
C THR A 148 -14.64 0.68 -3.52
N LEU A 149 -13.70 1.34 -2.83
CA LEU A 149 -12.67 2.16 -3.47
C LEU A 149 -11.54 1.34 -4.10
N ALA A 150 -11.36 0.08 -3.68
CA ALA A 150 -10.23 -0.75 -4.09
C ALA A 150 -10.27 -1.16 -5.56
N ILE A 151 -11.45 -1.57 -6.07
CA ILE A 151 -11.58 -2.07 -7.44
C ILE A 151 -11.36 -0.96 -8.48
N PRO A 152 -12.07 0.19 -8.41
CA PRO A 152 -11.84 1.27 -9.37
C PRO A 152 -10.40 1.79 -9.30
N PHE A 153 -9.81 1.85 -8.12
CA PHE A 153 -8.41 2.24 -7.97
C PHE A 153 -7.46 1.26 -8.69
N ALA A 154 -7.61 -0.05 -8.48
CA ALA A 154 -6.76 -1.05 -9.12
C ALA A 154 -6.90 -1.02 -10.66
N LEU A 155 -8.13 -0.88 -11.16
CA LEU A 155 -8.39 -0.77 -12.60
C LEU A 155 -7.77 0.51 -13.18
N SER A 156 -7.84 1.64 -12.48
CA SER A 156 -7.22 2.88 -12.94
C SER A 156 -5.70 2.77 -13.02
N LEU A 157 -5.03 2.10 -12.07
CA LEU A 157 -3.58 1.87 -12.15
C LEU A 157 -3.19 1.01 -13.35
N LEU A 158 -3.94 -0.07 -13.62
CA LEU A 158 -3.69 -0.90 -14.80
C LEU A 158 -3.92 -0.14 -16.10
N LEU A 159 -4.96 0.69 -16.16
CA LEU A 159 -5.23 1.55 -17.31
C LEU A 159 -4.10 2.55 -17.54
N ILE A 160 -3.65 3.23 -16.48
CA ILE A 160 -2.50 4.16 -16.57
C ILE A 160 -1.25 3.42 -17.05
N ALA A 161 -0.97 2.24 -16.51
CA ALA A 161 0.17 1.43 -16.95
C ALA A 161 0.09 1.07 -18.45
N MET A 162 -1.10 0.72 -18.95
CA MET A 162 -1.31 0.45 -20.38
C MET A 162 -1.15 1.71 -21.23
N MET A 163 -1.64 2.85 -20.77
CA MET A 163 -1.49 4.13 -21.49
C MET A 163 -0.04 4.59 -21.62
N GLN A 164 0.84 4.13 -20.73
CA GLN A 164 2.27 4.44 -20.76
C GLN A 164 3.07 3.58 -21.76
N ILE A 165 2.51 2.48 -22.28
CA ILE A 165 3.21 1.56 -23.19
C ILE A 165 3.81 2.27 -24.42
N PRO A 166 3.12 3.22 -25.09
CA PRO A 166 3.69 3.93 -26.23
C PRO A 166 4.94 4.77 -25.90
N SER A 167 5.09 5.13 -24.61
CA SER A 167 6.23 5.95 -24.12
C SER A 167 7.36 5.09 -23.52
N TRP A 168 7.33 3.78 -23.69
CA TRP A 168 8.38 2.91 -23.17
C TRP A 168 9.68 3.04 -23.95
N HIS A 169 10.74 3.38 -23.24
CA HIS A 169 12.10 3.48 -23.77
C HIS A 169 13.06 2.63 -22.94
N LEU A 170 13.62 1.59 -23.54
CA LEU A 170 14.63 0.76 -22.86
C LEU A 170 15.86 1.55 -22.45
N SER A 171 16.12 2.68 -23.13
CA SER A 171 17.18 3.62 -22.78
C SER A 171 17.09 4.14 -21.36
N ASN A 172 15.87 4.38 -20.83
CA ASN A 172 15.69 4.82 -19.45
C ASN A 172 16.24 3.81 -18.44
N LEU A 173 16.00 2.52 -18.67
CA LEU A 173 16.49 1.43 -17.81
C LEU A 173 18.00 1.24 -17.95
N THR A 174 18.53 1.27 -19.20
CA THR A 174 19.96 1.08 -19.45
C THR A 174 20.79 2.25 -18.97
N GLN A 175 20.28 3.50 -19.07
CA GLN A 175 20.91 4.67 -18.49
C GLN A 175 20.95 4.58 -16.97
N ALA A 176 19.83 4.29 -16.32
CA ALA A 176 19.76 4.10 -14.88
C ALA A 176 20.71 2.98 -14.40
N LEU A 177 20.89 1.90 -15.20
CA LEU A 177 21.85 0.85 -14.89
C LEU A 177 23.29 1.36 -14.92
N ARG A 178 23.67 2.11 -15.96
CA ARG A 178 25.02 2.69 -16.10
C ARG A 178 25.35 3.63 -14.94
N GLU A 179 24.41 4.48 -14.55
CA GLU A 179 24.57 5.44 -13.45
C GLU A 179 24.70 4.74 -12.08
N THR A 180 24.05 3.60 -11.90
CA THR A 180 24.07 2.90 -10.62
C THR A 180 25.12 1.81 -10.50
N THR A 181 25.62 1.23 -11.61
CA THR A 181 26.69 0.21 -11.59
C THR A 181 28.06 0.77 -11.22
N GLY A 182 28.30 2.07 -11.38
CA GLY A 182 29.52 2.76 -10.93
C GLY A 182 29.53 3.09 -9.43
N ALA A 183 28.44 2.89 -8.71
CA ALA A 183 28.37 3.20 -7.29
C ALA A 183 29.14 2.16 -6.45
N PRO A 184 29.77 2.58 -5.33
CA PRO A 184 30.40 1.65 -4.39
C PRO A 184 29.41 0.58 -3.91
N ALA A 185 29.88 -0.65 -3.70
CA ALA A 185 29.04 -1.77 -3.25
C ALA A 185 28.24 -1.45 -1.99
N GLY A 186 28.81 -0.65 -1.07
CA GLY A 186 28.11 -0.21 0.13
C GLY A 186 26.90 0.67 -0.13
N GLU A 187 26.93 1.53 -1.16
CA GLU A 187 25.77 2.35 -1.54
C GLU A 187 24.68 1.51 -2.19
N SER A 188 25.04 0.55 -3.03
CA SER A 188 24.10 -0.39 -3.63
C SER A 188 23.40 -1.22 -2.56
N LEU A 189 24.15 -1.73 -1.57
CA LEU A 189 23.59 -2.49 -0.45
C LEU A 189 22.66 -1.62 0.41
N LYS A 190 23.05 -0.38 0.69
CA LYS A 190 22.22 0.60 1.40
C LYS A 190 20.93 0.90 0.62
N ALA A 191 21.01 1.05 -0.71
CA ALA A 191 19.84 1.27 -1.56
C ALA A 191 18.85 0.10 -1.48
N LEU A 192 19.36 -1.14 -1.56
CA LEU A 192 18.56 -2.36 -1.41
C LEU A 192 17.92 -2.43 -0.02
N TRP A 193 18.69 -2.21 1.05
CA TRP A 193 18.20 -2.25 2.42
C TRP A 193 17.07 -1.25 2.67
N LEU A 194 17.24 -0.01 2.19
CA LEU A 194 16.24 1.04 2.35
C LEU A 194 14.99 0.86 1.48
N ALA A 195 15.05 0.06 0.40
CA ALA A 195 13.91 -0.24 -0.43
C ALA A 195 13.04 -1.38 0.14
N LEU A 196 13.61 -2.31 0.91
CA LEU A 196 12.92 -3.47 1.48
C LEU A 196 11.64 -3.13 2.25
N PRO A 197 11.63 -2.14 3.18
CA PRO A 197 10.42 -1.79 3.92
C PRO A 197 9.27 -1.36 3.01
N LEU A 198 9.53 -0.52 2.01
CA LEU A 198 8.50 -0.06 1.10
C LEU A 198 8.00 -1.19 0.19
N ILE A 199 8.91 -2.04 -0.32
CA ILE A 199 8.53 -3.21 -1.12
C ILE A 199 7.62 -4.13 -0.28
N THR A 200 8.04 -4.50 0.93
CA THR A 200 7.26 -5.37 1.81
C THR A 200 5.91 -4.76 2.15
N PHE A 201 5.88 -3.48 2.47
CA PHE A 201 4.66 -2.75 2.81
C PHE A 201 3.68 -2.64 1.64
N SER A 202 4.18 -2.42 0.42
CA SER A 202 3.35 -2.28 -0.79
C SER A 202 2.66 -3.59 -1.20
N PHE A 203 3.12 -4.72 -0.69
CA PHE A 203 2.50 -6.03 -0.89
C PHE A 203 1.78 -6.54 0.37
N CYS A 204 1.56 -5.70 1.38
CA CYS A 204 0.95 -6.12 2.64
C CYS A 204 -0.58 -6.13 2.57
N SER A 205 -1.18 -7.27 2.92
CA SER A 205 -2.62 -7.44 3.10
C SER A 205 -2.99 -8.00 4.48
N ALA A 206 -2.14 -7.81 5.48
CA ALA A 206 -2.32 -8.34 6.82
C ALA A 206 -3.73 -8.10 7.39
N PRO A 207 -4.36 -6.90 7.24
CA PRO A 207 -5.71 -6.66 7.75
C PRO A 207 -6.79 -7.59 7.20
N MET A 208 -6.56 -8.21 6.02
CA MET A 208 -7.51 -9.16 5.42
C MET A 208 -7.32 -10.60 5.88
N MET A 209 -6.23 -10.93 6.56
CA MET A 209 -5.93 -12.32 6.92
C MET A 209 -6.87 -12.86 7.99
N SER A 210 -7.19 -12.06 9.02
CA SER A 210 -8.11 -12.46 10.08
C SER A 210 -9.53 -12.71 9.55
N PRO A 211 -10.23 -11.78 8.89
CA PRO A 211 -11.59 -12.01 8.39
C PRO A 211 -11.67 -13.12 7.34
N LEU A 212 -10.64 -13.23 6.48
CA LEU A 212 -10.55 -14.32 5.50
C LEU A 212 -10.44 -15.68 6.20
N SER A 213 -9.59 -15.78 7.22
CA SER A 213 -9.39 -17.01 7.97
C SER A 213 -10.67 -17.44 8.69
N SER A 214 -11.34 -16.52 9.39
CA SER A 214 -12.60 -16.78 10.07
C SER A 214 -13.68 -17.31 9.11
N TRP A 215 -13.82 -16.68 7.94
CA TRP A 215 -14.76 -17.14 6.92
C TRP A 215 -14.52 -18.58 6.43
N TYR A 216 -13.25 -18.93 6.19
CA TYR A 216 -12.92 -20.29 5.71
C TYR A 216 -12.90 -21.32 6.83
N GLN A 217 -12.70 -20.92 8.09
CA GLN A 217 -12.79 -21.76 9.26
C GLN A 217 -14.22 -22.30 9.46
N GLU A 218 -15.23 -21.45 9.27
CA GLU A 218 -16.65 -21.85 9.29
C GLU A 218 -17.02 -22.87 8.20
N LYS A 219 -16.22 -23.02 7.14
CA LYS A 219 -16.45 -24.00 6.07
C LYS A 219 -16.01 -25.42 6.43
N GLY A 220 -15.39 -25.62 7.59
CA GLY A 220 -14.97 -26.93 8.10
C GLY A 220 -13.83 -27.57 7.28
N LYS A 221 -13.91 -28.90 7.08
CA LYS A 221 -12.85 -29.67 6.41
C LYS A 221 -12.52 -29.10 5.02
N GLY A 222 -11.24 -28.80 4.78
CA GLY A 222 -10.74 -28.22 3.52
C GLY A 222 -10.79 -26.70 3.44
N GLY A 223 -11.26 -25.99 4.48
CA GLY A 223 -11.27 -24.52 4.54
C GLY A 223 -9.88 -23.92 4.44
N GLU A 224 -8.90 -24.47 5.17
CA GLU A 224 -7.50 -24.00 5.13
C GLU A 224 -6.91 -24.08 3.72
N GLN A 225 -7.08 -25.19 3.01
CA GLN A 225 -6.56 -25.34 1.66
C GLN A 225 -7.19 -24.34 0.69
N LYS A 226 -8.50 -24.07 0.84
CA LYS A 226 -9.20 -23.06 0.02
C LYS A 226 -8.72 -21.65 0.34
N ALA A 227 -8.58 -21.29 1.63
CA ALA A 227 -8.04 -20.00 2.06
C ALA A 227 -6.63 -19.75 1.48
N VAL A 228 -5.73 -20.72 1.64
CA VAL A 228 -4.37 -20.64 1.10
C VAL A 228 -4.36 -20.52 -0.43
N ARG A 229 -5.24 -21.24 -1.13
CA ARG A 229 -5.38 -21.13 -2.58
C ARG A 229 -5.83 -19.74 -3.00
N VAL A 230 -6.81 -19.17 -2.32
CA VAL A 230 -7.31 -17.81 -2.57
C VAL A 230 -6.21 -16.78 -2.35
N ILE A 231 -5.45 -16.87 -1.26
CA ILE A 231 -4.32 -16.00 -0.98
C ILE A 231 -3.26 -16.11 -2.09
N ARG A 232 -2.87 -17.32 -2.49
CA ARG A 232 -1.87 -17.54 -3.56
C ARG A 232 -2.31 -16.89 -4.87
N LEU A 233 -3.56 -17.11 -5.31
CA LEU A 233 -4.09 -16.54 -6.54
C LEU A 233 -4.15 -15.01 -6.47
N ALA A 234 -4.59 -14.46 -5.33
CA ALA A 234 -4.61 -13.02 -5.10
C ALA A 234 -3.19 -12.44 -5.19
N TYR A 235 -2.21 -13.04 -4.52
CA TYR A 235 -0.82 -12.55 -4.53
C TYR A 235 -0.15 -12.67 -5.89
N CYS A 236 -0.46 -13.70 -6.68
CA CYS A 236 -0.02 -13.75 -8.07
C CYS A 236 -0.59 -12.56 -8.88
N ALA A 237 -1.89 -12.30 -8.76
CA ALA A 237 -2.51 -11.18 -9.46
C ALA A 237 -1.96 -9.82 -8.99
N ILE A 238 -1.79 -9.63 -7.67
CA ILE A 238 -1.19 -8.44 -7.05
C ILE A 238 0.23 -8.22 -7.59
N PHE A 239 1.06 -9.26 -7.56
CA PHE A 239 2.44 -9.20 -7.99
C PHE A 239 2.55 -8.76 -9.46
N PHE A 240 1.84 -9.44 -10.35
CA PHE A 240 1.86 -9.08 -11.77
C PHE A 240 1.33 -7.66 -12.02
N SER A 241 0.27 -7.25 -11.35
CA SER A 241 -0.30 -5.90 -11.49
C SER A 241 0.67 -4.81 -11.02
N ILE A 242 1.28 -4.98 -9.84
CA ILE A 242 2.23 -4.01 -9.28
C ILE A 242 3.50 -3.96 -10.13
N ILE A 243 4.05 -5.12 -10.52
CA ILE A 243 5.24 -5.18 -11.38
C ILE A 243 4.97 -4.49 -12.72
N PHE A 244 3.84 -4.79 -13.35
CA PHE A 244 3.47 -4.18 -14.62
C PHE A 244 3.36 -2.65 -14.49
N PHE A 245 2.72 -2.17 -13.43
CA PHE A 245 2.61 -0.73 -13.16
C PHE A 245 3.97 -0.07 -12.92
N VAL A 246 4.82 -0.66 -12.07
CA VAL A 246 6.17 -0.12 -11.78
C VAL A 246 7.05 -0.13 -13.01
N LEU A 247 7.08 -1.23 -13.75
CA LEU A 247 7.84 -1.34 -15.02
C LEU A 247 7.38 -0.30 -16.02
N SER A 248 6.05 -0.14 -16.18
CA SER A 248 5.50 0.82 -17.11
C SER A 248 5.95 2.25 -16.78
N CYS A 249 5.93 2.62 -15.50
CA CYS A 249 6.41 3.93 -15.06
C CYS A 249 7.92 4.11 -15.29
N VAL A 250 8.74 3.12 -14.91
CA VAL A 250 10.21 3.21 -15.00
C VAL A 250 10.69 3.22 -16.46
N LEU A 251 9.97 2.53 -17.35
CA LEU A 251 10.30 2.53 -18.78
C LEU A 251 9.86 3.84 -19.48
N SER A 252 8.80 4.49 -18.99
CA SER A 252 8.24 5.69 -19.64
C SER A 252 8.87 7.00 -19.20
N MET A 253 9.57 7.04 -18.07
CA MET A 253 10.14 8.28 -17.52
C MET A 253 11.62 8.12 -17.19
N PRO A 254 12.45 9.18 -17.41
CA PRO A 254 13.86 9.17 -17.06
C PRO A 254 14.06 9.24 -15.54
N ARG A 255 15.22 8.77 -15.08
CA ARG A 255 15.56 8.64 -13.64
C ARG A 255 15.51 9.96 -12.88
N GLU A 256 15.89 11.07 -13.50
CA GLU A 256 15.91 12.41 -12.90
C GLU A 256 14.52 12.83 -12.39
N VAL A 257 13.50 12.44 -13.12
CA VAL A 257 12.09 12.70 -12.75
C VAL A 257 11.73 12.02 -11.43
N PHE A 258 12.18 10.80 -11.22
CA PHE A 258 11.95 10.08 -9.96
C PHE A 258 12.78 10.64 -8.81
N ILE A 259 14.02 11.10 -9.07
CA ILE A 259 14.86 11.77 -8.07
C ILE A 259 14.18 13.08 -7.61
N ALA A 260 13.68 13.89 -8.55
CA ALA A 260 12.95 15.11 -8.22
C ALA A 260 11.66 14.83 -7.43
N ALA A 261 10.90 13.80 -7.83
CA ALA A 261 9.70 13.37 -7.11
C ALA A 261 10.01 12.98 -5.66
N ARG A 262 11.08 12.23 -5.46
CA ARG A 262 11.50 11.77 -4.14
C ARG A 262 11.89 12.91 -3.22
N THR A 263 12.63 13.91 -3.71
CA THR A 263 13.03 15.08 -2.91
C THR A 263 11.83 15.92 -2.46
N GLN A 264 10.75 15.90 -3.23
CA GLN A 264 9.49 16.61 -2.95
C GLN A 264 8.45 15.73 -2.25
N ASN A 265 8.76 14.47 -1.94
CA ASN A 265 7.82 13.49 -1.38
C ASN A 265 6.55 13.32 -2.22
N LEU A 266 6.68 13.36 -3.54
CA LEU A 266 5.58 13.16 -4.47
C LEU A 266 5.42 11.68 -4.81
N ASN A 267 4.18 11.27 -5.06
CA ASN A 267 3.88 9.97 -5.66
C ASN A 267 4.00 10.05 -7.20
N VAL A 268 4.02 8.89 -7.86
CA VAL A 268 4.24 8.83 -9.31
C VAL A 268 3.13 9.52 -10.12
N LEU A 269 1.88 9.55 -9.64
CA LEU A 269 0.79 10.22 -10.35
C LEU A 269 0.97 11.73 -10.37
N SER A 270 1.39 12.33 -9.24
CA SER A 270 1.70 13.76 -9.17
C SER A 270 2.85 14.16 -10.10
N VAL A 271 3.80 13.23 -10.32
CA VAL A 271 4.90 13.44 -11.28
C VAL A 271 4.40 13.41 -12.73
N MET A 272 3.51 12.47 -13.05
CA MET A 272 2.90 12.35 -14.37
C MET A 272 2.10 13.60 -14.75
N GLU A 273 1.39 14.19 -13.79
CA GLU A 273 0.67 15.46 -13.96
C GLU A 273 1.63 16.59 -14.38
N GLY A 274 2.79 16.70 -13.71
CA GLY A 274 3.77 17.77 -13.95
C GLY A 274 4.55 17.65 -15.27
N ASN A 275 4.65 16.45 -15.84
CA ASN A 275 5.44 16.17 -17.05
C ASN A 275 4.66 16.33 -18.38
N GLY A 276 3.60 17.13 -18.40
CA GLY A 276 2.89 17.48 -19.62
C GLY A 276 1.97 16.38 -20.18
N SER A 277 1.52 15.47 -19.35
CA SER A 277 0.42 14.56 -19.68
C SER A 277 -0.87 15.36 -19.83
N ALA A 278 -0.97 16.11 -20.93
CA ALA A 278 -2.18 16.81 -21.28
C ALA A 278 -3.29 15.79 -21.56
N GLY A 279 -4.47 15.99 -20.96
CA GLY A 279 -5.64 15.18 -21.24
C GLY A 279 -6.25 14.53 -20.00
N LEU A 280 -6.86 13.37 -20.21
CA LEU A 280 -7.63 12.66 -19.17
C LEU A 280 -6.82 12.36 -17.91
N LEU A 281 -5.53 12.01 -18.05
CA LEU A 281 -4.67 11.68 -16.92
C LEU A 281 -4.47 12.87 -15.99
N PHE A 282 -4.27 14.07 -16.52
CA PHE A 282 -4.16 15.31 -15.73
C PHE A 282 -5.37 15.53 -14.83
N ILE A 283 -6.59 15.27 -15.34
CA ILE A 283 -7.83 15.45 -14.58
C ILE A 283 -8.04 14.34 -13.55
N VAL A 284 -7.71 13.09 -13.88
CA VAL A 284 -8.11 11.91 -13.08
C VAL A 284 -7.06 11.52 -12.05
N ALA A 285 -5.76 11.80 -12.29
CA ALA A 285 -4.67 11.39 -11.41
C ALA A 285 -4.80 11.91 -9.96
N PRO A 286 -5.18 13.19 -9.69
CA PRO A 286 -5.36 13.65 -8.31
C PRO A 286 -6.43 12.87 -7.56
N PHE A 287 -7.55 12.55 -8.23
CA PHE A 287 -8.63 11.77 -7.62
C PHE A 287 -8.17 10.34 -7.31
N ILE A 288 -7.42 9.71 -8.22
CA ILE A 288 -6.85 8.39 -8.00
C ILE A 288 -5.90 8.42 -6.80
N ALA A 289 -5.03 9.43 -6.70
CA ALA A 289 -4.13 9.61 -5.57
C ALA A 289 -4.90 9.82 -4.26
N MET A 290 -5.91 10.68 -4.23
CA MET A 290 -6.75 10.91 -3.05
C MET A 290 -7.47 9.64 -2.60
N VAL A 291 -8.04 8.87 -3.54
CA VAL A 291 -8.67 7.57 -3.25
C VAL A 291 -7.68 6.59 -2.67
N ALA A 292 -6.46 6.50 -3.24
CA ALA A 292 -5.40 5.63 -2.76
C ALA A 292 -4.99 5.97 -1.32
N MET A 293 -4.74 7.26 -1.04
CA MET A 293 -4.32 7.72 0.30
C MET A 293 -5.42 7.50 1.33
N THR A 294 -6.68 7.86 1.00
CA THR A 294 -7.85 7.66 1.87
C THR A 294 -8.02 6.20 2.23
N LYS A 295 -8.02 5.31 1.23
CA LYS A 295 -8.18 3.87 1.43
C LYS A 295 -7.05 3.30 2.30
N SER A 296 -5.81 3.65 2.00
CA SER A 296 -4.64 3.14 2.73
C SER A 296 -4.57 3.69 4.15
N PHE A 297 -4.93 4.95 4.36
CA PHE A 297 -5.07 5.52 5.70
C PHE A 297 -6.09 4.75 6.54
N LEU A 298 -7.30 4.55 6.01
CA LEU A 298 -8.36 3.82 6.72
C LEU A 298 -7.93 2.40 7.08
N GLY A 299 -7.24 1.72 6.16
CA GLY A 299 -6.75 0.35 6.36
C GLY A 299 -5.69 0.22 7.44
N VAL A 300 -4.85 1.22 7.64
CA VAL A 300 -3.82 1.22 8.69
C VAL A 300 -4.34 1.83 9.99
N CYS A 301 -5.09 2.91 9.91
CA CYS A 301 -5.57 3.63 11.09
C CYS A 301 -6.60 2.83 11.90
N LEU A 302 -7.48 2.06 11.24
CA LEU A 302 -8.50 1.27 11.94
C LEU A 302 -7.89 0.27 12.93
N PRO A 303 -7.00 -0.65 12.53
CA PRO A 303 -6.38 -1.59 13.47
C PRO A 303 -5.49 -0.90 14.52
N VAL A 304 -4.88 0.23 14.20
CA VAL A 304 -4.12 1.04 15.18
C VAL A 304 -5.04 1.61 16.24
N ALA A 305 -6.18 2.20 15.84
CA ALA A 305 -7.16 2.76 16.77
C ALA A 305 -7.78 1.68 17.66
N GLU A 306 -8.14 0.52 17.10
CA GLU A 306 -8.66 -0.63 17.85
C GLU A 306 -7.62 -1.15 18.85
N THR A 307 -6.35 -1.27 18.44
CA THR A 307 -5.25 -1.71 19.32
C THR A 307 -5.01 -0.71 20.45
N PHE A 308 -5.00 0.58 20.12
CA PHE A 308 -4.81 1.64 21.11
C PHE A 308 -5.95 1.69 22.13
N ALA A 309 -7.20 1.51 21.69
CA ALA A 309 -8.34 1.40 22.59
C ALA A 309 -8.19 0.25 23.59
N THR A 310 -7.69 -0.92 23.15
CA THR A 310 -7.42 -2.05 24.05
C THR A 310 -6.26 -1.78 25.01
N LEU A 311 -5.27 -0.97 24.64
CA LEU A 311 -4.18 -0.59 25.55
C LEU A 311 -4.66 0.30 26.69
N ILE A 312 -5.60 1.22 26.42
CA ILE A 312 -6.19 2.09 27.43
C ILE A 312 -7.21 1.33 28.30
N GLY A 313 -7.96 0.40 27.71
CA GLY A 313 -8.97 -0.39 28.44
C GLY A 313 -8.38 -1.50 29.30
N ASP A 314 -7.17 -1.96 29.00
CA ASP A 314 -6.42 -2.96 29.79
C ASP A 314 -5.57 -2.30 30.92
N ALA A 315 -5.51 -0.94 30.99
CA ALA A 315 -4.79 -0.16 32.01
C ALA A 315 -5.73 0.27 33.14
#